data_73dc283d6f8ba0d3f48b6c1ae89bc402
#
_entry.id   73dc283d6f8ba0d3f48b6c1ae89bc402
#
_cell.length_a   1.000
_cell.length_b   1.000
_cell.length_c   1.000
_cell.angle_alpha   90.00
_cell.angle_beta   90.00
_cell.angle_gamma   90.00
#
_symmetry.space_group_name_H-M   'P 1'
#
loop_
_entity.id
_entity.type
_entity.pdbx_description
1 polymer ?
#
loop_
_entity_poly.entity_id
_entity_poly.type
_entity_poly.pdbx_seq_one_letter_code
_entity_poly.pdbx_strand_id
1 'polypeptide(L)'
;MALQLLPHLTTLSAKKNGENREVAILVATSGDTGKAALEGFKDVPGTSCTVFYPTDGVSDVQKLQMTTTGGENTHVIALNGNFDDAQSGVKALFSSADFHHQVNARGKVLSSANSINFGRLVPQIVYYFSAYADLLNAGAIALGDEVNFVVPTGNFGNILAGYYARSMGLPVKKLICASNRNNVLTDFFLGGVYDTRRQFFKTTSPSMDILISSNLERLLFECADRDGALIARWMQQLRTSQSYAVGQQRQEWLLSVFAAGYADDRDCAEEIARVFEQHHYLMDTHTAVASRVLRQYRETSGDLTPTVIVSTASPYKFAADVLTAVAGKNAVAGLDAFACSDELEARSGMPVPQQVKALRSLPIRHTAHCEKGGMAQAVLDAFGGK
;
A
#
# COMPACT_ATOMS: atom_id res chain seq x y z
N MET A 1 2.56 -3.25 -11.52
CA MET A 1 1.54 -3.10 -12.57
C MET A 1 0.74 -1.79 -12.44
N ALA A 2 -0.01 -1.52 -11.36
CA ALA A 2 -0.81 -0.29 -11.24
C ALA A 2 0.02 1.00 -11.45
N LEU A 3 1.18 1.12 -10.81
CA LEU A 3 2.08 2.26 -10.98
C LEU A 3 2.86 2.25 -12.31
N GLN A 4 2.87 1.17 -13.07
CA GLN A 4 3.39 1.15 -14.44
C GLN A 4 2.36 1.70 -15.44
N LEU A 5 1.06 1.51 -15.18
CA LEU A 5 -0.01 2.03 -16.04
C LEU A 5 -0.32 3.50 -15.75
N LEU A 6 -0.20 3.93 -14.49
CA LEU A 6 -0.54 5.29 -14.06
C LEU A 6 0.16 6.40 -14.88
N PRO A 7 1.46 6.34 -15.20
CA PRO A 7 2.11 7.38 -16.00
C PRO A 7 1.49 7.54 -17.39
N HIS A 8 1.16 6.43 -18.04
CA HIS A 8 0.51 6.46 -19.35
C HIS A 8 -0.90 7.06 -19.29
N LEU A 9 -1.68 6.71 -18.27
CA LEU A 9 -2.99 7.32 -18.04
C LEU A 9 -2.85 8.82 -17.75
N THR A 10 -1.85 9.21 -16.98
CA THR A 10 -1.59 10.61 -16.61
C THR A 10 -1.23 11.44 -17.84
N THR A 11 -0.29 10.98 -18.66
CA THR A 11 0.16 11.71 -19.87
C THR A 11 -0.93 11.78 -20.95
N LEU A 12 -1.66 10.68 -21.16
CA LEU A 12 -2.80 10.66 -22.09
C LEU A 12 -3.93 11.58 -21.64
N SER A 13 -4.23 11.59 -20.33
CA SER A 13 -5.25 12.47 -19.76
C SER A 13 -4.84 13.94 -19.84
N ALA A 14 -3.59 14.28 -19.53
CA ALA A 14 -3.05 15.62 -19.65
C ALA A 14 -3.20 16.12 -21.10
N LYS A 15 -2.73 15.34 -22.08
CA LYS A 15 -2.85 15.65 -23.49
C LYS A 15 -4.31 15.85 -23.93
N LYS A 16 -5.21 14.95 -23.50
CA LYS A 16 -6.64 15.03 -23.84
C LYS A 16 -7.31 16.29 -23.29
N ASN A 17 -6.87 16.76 -22.13
CA ASN A 17 -7.39 17.97 -21.48
C ASN A 17 -6.65 19.26 -21.88
N GLY A 18 -5.75 19.21 -22.85
CA GLY A 18 -5.00 20.38 -23.31
C GLY A 18 -3.92 20.85 -22.31
N GLU A 19 -3.54 20.02 -21.34
CA GLU A 19 -2.45 20.35 -20.43
C GLU A 19 -1.11 20.07 -21.10
N ASN A 20 -0.34 21.13 -21.34
CA ASN A 20 0.95 21.07 -22.02
C ASN A 20 2.14 21.16 -21.07
N ARG A 21 1.90 21.43 -19.78
CA ARG A 21 2.96 21.48 -18.77
C ARG A 21 3.37 20.07 -18.38
N GLU A 22 4.60 19.94 -17.91
CA GLU A 22 5.08 18.68 -17.33
C GLU A 22 4.34 18.35 -16.02
N VAL A 23 3.91 17.10 -15.87
CA VAL A 23 3.25 16.64 -14.66
C VAL A 23 4.29 16.25 -13.62
N ALA A 24 4.40 17.05 -12.57
CA ALA A 24 5.30 16.82 -11.44
C ALA A 24 4.61 15.97 -10.37
N ILE A 25 5.05 14.72 -10.24
CA ILE A 25 4.53 13.76 -9.28
C ILE A 25 5.26 13.90 -7.95
N LEU A 26 4.53 14.20 -6.87
CA LEU A 26 5.06 14.17 -5.51
C LEU A 26 4.51 12.98 -4.74
N VAL A 27 5.40 12.25 -4.06
CA VAL A 27 5.08 11.05 -3.30
C VAL A 27 5.74 11.11 -1.92
N ALA A 28 4.95 10.91 -0.87
CA ALA A 28 5.47 10.49 0.43
C ALA A 28 5.35 8.98 0.56
N THR A 29 6.38 8.30 1.04
CA THR A 29 6.40 6.85 1.13
C THR A 29 7.07 6.35 2.40
N SER A 30 6.59 5.21 2.90
CA SER A 30 7.27 4.38 3.90
C SER A 30 8.09 3.24 3.26
N GLY A 31 8.22 3.23 1.91
CA GLY A 31 8.99 2.25 1.17
C GLY A 31 8.43 1.88 -0.21
N ASP A 32 7.55 0.90 -0.29
CA ASP A 32 7.12 0.26 -1.55
C ASP A 32 6.48 1.19 -2.58
N THR A 33 5.63 2.11 -2.13
CA THR A 33 4.97 3.07 -3.03
C THR A 33 5.99 3.96 -3.73
N GLY A 34 7.03 4.41 -3.01
CA GLY A 34 8.06 5.27 -3.59
C GLY A 34 8.82 4.57 -4.71
N LYS A 35 9.34 3.37 -4.44
CA LYS A 35 10.04 2.57 -5.47
C LYS A 35 9.15 2.30 -6.68
N ALA A 36 7.90 1.92 -6.46
CA ALA A 36 6.99 1.61 -7.55
C ALA A 36 6.62 2.86 -8.38
N ALA A 37 6.51 4.05 -7.74
CA ALA A 37 6.31 5.31 -8.46
C ALA A 37 7.53 5.69 -9.29
N LEU A 38 8.74 5.60 -8.71
CA LEU A 38 9.98 5.87 -9.42
C LEU A 38 10.12 4.98 -10.67
N GLU A 39 9.92 3.67 -10.54
CA GLU A 39 10.01 2.76 -11.69
C GLU A 39 8.90 2.99 -12.73
N GLY A 40 7.70 3.37 -12.30
CA GLY A 40 6.60 3.63 -13.21
C GLY A 40 6.79 4.90 -14.02
N PHE A 41 7.26 5.98 -13.39
CA PHE A 41 7.45 7.30 -14.03
C PHE A 41 8.84 7.49 -14.64
N LYS A 42 9.77 6.56 -14.39
CA LYS A 42 11.13 6.62 -14.92
C LYS A 42 11.13 6.83 -16.43
N ASP A 43 11.78 7.91 -16.85
CA ASP A 43 11.97 8.30 -18.25
C ASP A 43 10.67 8.42 -19.08
N VAL A 44 9.51 8.60 -18.42
CA VAL A 44 8.24 8.86 -19.11
C VAL A 44 8.18 10.34 -19.50
N PRO A 45 8.12 10.65 -20.82
CA PRO A 45 8.12 12.03 -21.29
C PRO A 45 6.96 12.85 -20.73
N GLY A 46 7.23 14.11 -20.38
CA GLY A 46 6.24 15.03 -19.83
C GLY A 46 5.89 14.77 -18.37
N THR A 47 6.71 13.99 -17.66
CA THR A 47 6.56 13.76 -16.23
C THR A 47 7.88 13.90 -15.47
N SER A 48 7.81 14.30 -14.20
CA SER A 48 8.88 14.13 -13.22
C SER A 48 8.33 13.52 -11.95
N CYS A 49 9.14 12.73 -11.22
CA CYS A 49 8.72 12.05 -10.02
C CYS A 49 9.68 12.34 -8.87
N THR A 50 9.19 13.02 -7.83
CA THR A 50 9.94 13.29 -6.60
C THR A 50 9.35 12.49 -5.45
N VAL A 51 10.18 11.68 -4.80
CA VAL A 51 9.80 10.80 -3.70
C VAL A 51 10.48 11.28 -2.42
N PHE A 52 9.69 11.56 -1.40
CA PHE A 52 10.16 11.78 -0.03
C PHE A 52 10.02 10.48 0.78
N TYR A 53 11.08 10.09 1.44
CA TYR A 53 11.06 9.00 2.41
C TYR A 53 11.66 9.45 3.75
N PRO A 54 11.14 8.99 4.90
CA PRO A 54 11.70 9.32 6.19
C PRO A 54 13.05 8.62 6.39
N THR A 55 14.00 9.31 7.05
CA THR A 55 15.28 8.69 7.43
C THR A 55 15.09 7.50 8.36
N ASP A 56 14.03 7.54 9.19
CA ASP A 56 13.69 6.50 10.14
C ASP A 56 12.45 5.71 9.70
N GLY A 57 12.52 4.37 9.78
CA GLY A 57 11.37 3.49 9.57
C GLY A 57 11.20 2.92 8.16
N VAL A 58 12.18 3.13 7.27
CA VAL A 58 12.28 2.43 5.97
C VAL A 58 13.36 1.36 6.08
N SER A 59 13.11 0.15 5.60
CA SER A 59 14.11 -0.91 5.61
C SER A 59 15.28 -0.58 4.66
N ASP A 60 16.48 -1.11 4.96
CA ASP A 60 17.67 -0.86 4.13
C ASP A 60 17.45 -1.30 2.68
N VAL A 61 16.76 -2.42 2.45
CA VAL A 61 16.40 -2.89 1.10
C VAL A 61 15.51 -1.87 0.39
N GLN A 62 14.48 -1.36 1.04
CA GLN A 62 13.57 -0.37 0.45
C GLN A 62 14.28 0.96 0.20
N LYS A 63 15.15 1.39 1.11
CA LYS A 63 15.98 2.59 0.93
C LYS A 63 16.88 2.44 -0.30
N LEU A 64 17.61 1.33 -0.41
CA LEU A 64 18.46 1.05 -1.57
C LEU A 64 17.63 0.95 -2.86
N GLN A 65 16.47 0.30 -2.84
CA GLN A 65 15.57 0.26 -3.99
C GLN A 65 15.25 1.67 -4.53
N MET A 66 15.04 2.65 -3.67
CA MET A 66 14.77 4.02 -4.08
C MET A 66 16.03 4.77 -4.48
N THR A 67 17.06 4.76 -3.64
CA THR A 67 18.26 5.59 -3.82
C THR A 67 19.15 5.14 -4.99
N THR A 68 19.02 3.91 -5.46
CA THR A 68 19.71 3.38 -6.63
C THR A 68 18.89 3.47 -7.93
N THR A 69 17.65 3.95 -7.88
CA THR A 69 16.80 4.09 -9.09
C THR A 69 17.44 5.05 -10.08
N GLY A 70 17.55 4.63 -11.34
CA GLY A 70 17.95 5.50 -12.44
C GLY A 70 16.79 6.33 -12.98
N GLY A 71 17.06 7.08 -14.04
CA GLY A 71 16.11 7.94 -14.75
C GLY A 71 16.45 9.41 -14.59
N GLU A 72 16.30 10.17 -15.69
CA GLU A 72 16.63 11.60 -15.72
C GLU A 72 15.57 12.47 -15.03
N ASN A 73 14.35 11.95 -14.91
CA ASN A 73 13.18 12.63 -14.37
C ASN A 73 12.77 12.14 -12.99
N THR A 74 13.64 11.39 -12.30
CA THR A 74 13.37 10.82 -10.95
C THR A 74 14.24 11.47 -9.90
N HIS A 75 13.63 11.81 -8.76
CA HIS A 75 14.31 12.44 -7.63
C HIS A 75 13.89 11.74 -6.33
N VAL A 76 14.86 11.45 -5.46
CA VAL A 76 14.61 10.84 -4.15
C VAL A 76 15.25 11.70 -3.08
N ILE A 77 14.46 12.10 -2.09
CA ILE A 77 14.88 13.02 -1.03
C ILE A 77 14.58 12.38 0.32
N ALA A 78 15.62 12.21 1.12
CA ALA A 78 15.49 11.78 2.50
C ALA A 78 14.96 12.93 3.35
N LEU A 79 13.92 12.69 4.15
CA LEU A 79 13.38 13.66 5.09
C LEU A 79 13.84 13.32 6.50
N ASN A 80 14.43 14.27 7.20
CA ASN A 80 14.74 14.14 8.61
C ASN A 80 13.43 14.18 9.42
N GLY A 81 12.88 13.01 9.70
CA GLY A 81 11.59 12.84 10.37
C GLY A 81 11.01 11.45 10.16
N ASN A 82 9.75 11.29 10.52
CA ASN A 82 8.99 10.06 10.35
C ASN A 82 8.06 10.10 9.10
N PHE A 83 7.32 9.01 8.87
CA PHE A 83 6.42 8.93 7.71
C PHE A 83 5.27 9.94 7.75
N ASP A 84 4.72 10.23 8.94
CA ASP A 84 3.65 11.22 9.09
C ASP A 84 4.13 12.63 8.75
N ASP A 85 5.40 12.94 9.06
CA ASP A 85 6.05 14.19 8.68
C ASP A 85 6.16 14.31 7.15
N ALA A 86 6.60 13.26 6.48
CA ALA A 86 6.70 13.22 5.02
C ALA A 86 5.31 13.38 4.36
N GLN A 87 4.31 12.67 4.87
CA GLN A 87 2.95 12.71 4.35
C GLN A 87 2.29 14.07 4.58
N SER A 88 2.45 14.63 5.77
CA SER A 88 1.91 15.95 6.12
C SER A 88 2.59 17.05 5.31
N GLY A 89 3.91 16.98 5.13
CA GLY A 89 4.66 17.89 4.30
C GLY A 89 4.19 17.88 2.84
N VAL A 90 4.06 16.71 2.23
CA VAL A 90 3.54 16.60 0.86
C VAL A 90 2.11 17.14 0.75
N LYS A 91 1.23 16.86 1.73
CA LYS A 91 -0.13 17.43 1.77
C LYS A 91 -0.10 18.97 1.87
N ALA A 92 0.80 19.52 2.69
CA ALA A 92 0.98 20.97 2.81
C ALA A 92 1.42 21.60 1.48
N LEU A 93 2.34 20.95 0.73
CA LEU A 93 2.74 21.41 -0.61
C LEU A 93 1.55 21.43 -1.58
N PHE A 94 0.72 20.39 -1.57
CA PHE A 94 -0.50 20.36 -2.39
C PHE A 94 -1.54 21.41 -1.99
N SER A 95 -1.52 21.91 -0.77
CA SER A 95 -2.46 22.93 -0.27
C SER A 95 -1.90 24.36 -0.39
N SER A 96 -0.62 24.52 -0.68
CA SER A 96 0.05 25.82 -0.74
C SER A 96 -0.14 26.50 -2.10
N ALA A 97 -0.92 27.60 -2.13
CA ALA A 97 -1.11 28.40 -3.33
C ALA A 97 0.21 28.99 -3.87
N ASP A 98 1.11 29.43 -2.97
CA ASP A 98 2.41 29.95 -3.34
C ASP A 98 3.29 28.89 -3.99
N PHE A 99 3.34 27.68 -3.44
CA PHE A 99 4.07 26.57 -4.03
C PHE A 99 3.52 26.18 -5.41
N HIS A 100 2.19 26.13 -5.57
CA HIS A 100 1.57 25.93 -6.88
C HIS A 100 1.97 27.00 -7.89
N HIS A 101 2.01 28.28 -7.46
CA HIS A 101 2.46 29.37 -8.34
C HIS A 101 3.91 29.17 -8.79
N GLN A 102 4.81 28.83 -7.87
CA GLN A 102 6.22 28.58 -8.18
C GLN A 102 6.45 27.38 -9.10
N VAL A 103 5.66 26.30 -8.92
CA VAL A 103 5.68 25.11 -9.81
C VAL A 103 5.16 25.45 -11.20
N ASN A 104 4.04 26.20 -11.28
CA ASN A 104 3.45 26.63 -12.53
C ASN A 104 4.40 27.55 -13.32
N ALA A 105 5.10 28.44 -12.65
CA ALA A 105 6.11 29.33 -13.27
C ALA A 105 7.28 28.55 -13.91
N ARG A 106 7.50 27.30 -13.49
CA ARG A 106 8.48 26.38 -14.09
C ARG A 106 7.91 25.46 -15.18
N GLY A 107 6.70 25.76 -15.67
CA GLY A 107 6.05 24.95 -16.70
C GLY A 107 5.59 23.57 -16.21
N LYS A 108 5.35 23.41 -14.92
CA LYS A 108 4.94 22.12 -14.33
C LYS A 108 3.58 22.25 -13.64
N VAL A 109 2.89 21.09 -13.48
CA VAL A 109 1.64 20.96 -12.71
C VAL A 109 1.75 19.80 -11.74
N LEU A 110 1.31 20.01 -10.51
CA LEU A 110 1.41 19.00 -9.44
C LEU A 110 0.41 17.87 -9.62
N SER A 111 0.86 16.64 -9.37
CA SER A 111 0.02 15.47 -9.23
C SER A 111 0.63 14.49 -8.20
N SER A 112 -0.11 13.46 -7.83
CA SER A 112 0.33 12.48 -6.84
C SER A 112 0.20 11.05 -7.38
N ALA A 113 1.15 10.18 -7.01
CA ALA A 113 1.05 8.73 -7.22
C ALA A 113 0.73 7.97 -5.92
N ASN A 114 0.34 8.64 -4.86
CA ASN A 114 -0.16 7.99 -3.64
C ASN A 114 -1.50 7.28 -3.88
N SER A 115 -1.92 6.44 -2.95
CA SER A 115 -3.12 5.60 -3.08
C SER A 115 -4.43 6.36 -3.27
N ILE A 116 -4.47 7.66 -2.97
CA ILE A 116 -5.62 8.54 -3.24
C ILE A 116 -5.86 8.80 -4.73
N ASN A 117 -4.86 8.59 -5.59
CA ASN A 117 -5.04 8.74 -7.03
C ASN A 117 -5.87 7.56 -7.58
N PHE A 118 -7.02 7.87 -8.16
CA PHE A 118 -7.94 6.87 -8.70
C PHE A 118 -7.32 6.05 -9.83
N GLY A 119 -6.44 6.66 -10.64
CA GLY A 119 -5.67 5.98 -11.67
C GLY A 119 -4.71 4.90 -11.13
N ARG A 120 -4.40 4.94 -9.81
CA ARG A 120 -3.69 3.86 -9.12
C ARG A 120 -4.63 2.74 -8.66
N LEU A 121 -5.90 3.05 -8.41
CA LEU A 121 -6.89 2.08 -7.95
C LEU A 121 -7.42 1.22 -9.10
N VAL A 122 -7.82 1.87 -10.20
CA VAL A 122 -8.47 1.20 -11.36
C VAL A 122 -7.71 -0.03 -11.86
N PRO A 123 -6.38 0.01 -12.08
CA PRO A 123 -5.66 -1.17 -12.56
C PRO A 123 -5.66 -2.35 -11.59
N GLN A 124 -5.92 -2.10 -10.30
CA GLN A 124 -5.97 -3.16 -9.30
C GLN A 124 -7.25 -4.01 -9.43
N ILE A 125 -8.30 -3.51 -10.07
CA ILE A 125 -9.53 -4.27 -10.35
C ILE A 125 -9.19 -5.53 -11.17
N VAL A 126 -8.24 -5.42 -12.10
CA VAL A 126 -7.80 -6.53 -12.96
C VAL A 126 -7.24 -7.71 -12.16
N TYR A 127 -6.61 -7.47 -11.01
CA TYR A 127 -6.03 -8.54 -10.19
C TYR A 127 -7.08 -9.55 -9.72
N TYR A 128 -8.28 -9.07 -9.39
CA TYR A 128 -9.39 -9.89 -8.92
C TYR A 128 -9.96 -10.76 -10.04
N PHE A 129 -10.13 -10.18 -11.24
CA PHE A 129 -10.54 -10.94 -12.44
C PHE A 129 -9.47 -11.95 -12.83
N SER A 130 -8.18 -11.58 -12.80
CA SER A 130 -7.08 -12.49 -13.11
C SER A 130 -7.05 -13.66 -12.14
N ALA A 131 -7.11 -13.41 -10.84
CA ALA A 131 -7.11 -14.47 -9.82
C ALA A 131 -8.32 -15.40 -9.95
N TYR A 132 -9.48 -14.88 -10.28
CA TYR A 132 -10.67 -15.69 -10.57
C TYR A 132 -10.47 -16.57 -11.82
N ALA A 133 -9.92 -15.99 -12.89
CA ALA A 133 -9.61 -16.75 -14.11
C ALA A 133 -8.56 -17.84 -13.87
N ASP A 134 -7.56 -17.58 -13.01
CA ASP A 134 -6.55 -18.58 -12.64
C ASP A 134 -7.18 -19.76 -11.88
N LEU A 135 -8.14 -19.51 -10.99
CA LEU A 135 -8.88 -20.58 -10.30
C LEU A 135 -9.72 -21.42 -11.29
N LEU A 136 -10.37 -20.76 -12.27
CA LEU A 136 -11.10 -21.46 -13.34
C LEU A 136 -10.16 -22.34 -14.18
N ASN A 137 -9.02 -21.78 -14.60
CA ASN A 137 -8.03 -22.49 -15.41
C ASN A 137 -7.41 -23.67 -14.65
N ALA A 138 -7.27 -23.55 -13.33
CA ALA A 138 -6.81 -24.64 -12.46
C ALA A 138 -7.89 -25.71 -12.18
N GLY A 139 -9.14 -25.49 -12.61
CA GLY A 139 -10.27 -26.37 -12.31
C GLY A 139 -10.67 -26.37 -10.83
N ALA A 140 -10.24 -25.36 -10.07
CA ALA A 140 -10.56 -25.22 -8.66
C ALA A 140 -11.99 -24.72 -8.40
N ILE A 141 -12.59 -24.05 -9.38
CA ILE A 141 -13.97 -23.56 -9.38
C ILE A 141 -14.59 -23.74 -10.78
N ALA A 142 -15.91 -23.68 -10.86
CA ALA A 142 -16.65 -23.52 -12.10
C ALA A 142 -17.03 -22.05 -12.35
N LEU A 143 -17.35 -21.70 -13.60
CA LEU A 143 -17.78 -20.34 -13.94
C LEU A 143 -19.09 -20.00 -13.22
N GLY A 144 -19.07 -18.91 -12.46
CA GLY A 144 -20.18 -18.45 -11.64
C GLY A 144 -20.08 -18.86 -10.18
N ASP A 145 -19.16 -19.74 -9.80
CA ASP A 145 -18.92 -20.07 -8.40
C ASP A 145 -18.41 -18.84 -7.63
N GLU A 146 -18.90 -18.67 -6.42
CA GLU A 146 -18.47 -17.59 -5.56
C GLU A 146 -17.08 -17.84 -4.97
N VAL A 147 -16.30 -16.77 -4.85
CA VAL A 147 -14.95 -16.77 -4.28
C VAL A 147 -14.84 -15.68 -3.21
N ASN A 148 -14.17 -15.98 -2.10
CA ASN A 148 -13.75 -14.97 -1.13
C ASN A 148 -12.36 -14.41 -1.50
N PHE A 149 -12.11 -13.16 -1.15
CA PHE A 149 -10.78 -12.58 -1.18
C PHE A 149 -10.42 -12.03 0.20
N VAL A 150 -9.28 -12.44 0.74
CA VAL A 150 -8.72 -11.84 1.95
C VAL A 150 -7.56 -10.93 1.57
N VAL A 151 -7.62 -9.68 2.04
CA VAL A 151 -6.74 -8.60 1.58
C VAL A 151 -6.05 -7.94 2.75
N PRO A 152 -4.69 -7.98 2.80
CA PRO A 152 -3.93 -7.16 3.75
C PRO A 152 -4.25 -5.68 3.50
N THR A 153 -4.82 -5.01 4.49
CA THR A 153 -5.46 -3.71 4.25
C THR A 153 -4.92 -2.62 5.15
N GLY A 154 -4.39 -1.55 4.53
CA GLY A 154 -4.08 -0.27 5.16
C GLY A 154 -4.93 0.83 4.54
N ASN A 155 -4.44 1.48 3.48
CA ASN A 155 -5.10 2.60 2.80
C ASN A 155 -6.36 2.22 1.97
N PHE A 156 -6.87 1.02 2.10
CA PHE A 156 -8.11 0.51 1.51
C PHE A 156 -8.16 0.46 -0.02
N GLY A 157 -7.10 0.79 -0.74
CA GLY A 157 -7.10 0.86 -2.20
C GLY A 157 -7.29 -0.51 -2.86
N ASN A 158 -6.56 -1.52 -2.42
CA ASN A 158 -6.61 -2.87 -2.98
C ASN A 158 -7.98 -3.52 -2.75
N ILE A 159 -8.46 -3.59 -1.52
CA ILE A 159 -9.76 -4.21 -1.21
C ILE A 159 -10.94 -3.45 -1.84
N LEU A 160 -10.85 -2.13 -2.00
CA LEU A 160 -11.84 -1.32 -2.73
C LEU A 160 -11.86 -1.68 -4.22
N ALA A 161 -10.72 -2.01 -4.83
CA ALA A 161 -10.68 -2.52 -6.19
C ALA A 161 -11.41 -3.87 -6.30
N GLY A 162 -11.32 -4.73 -5.27
CA GLY A 162 -12.13 -5.95 -5.15
C GLY A 162 -13.63 -5.68 -5.05
N TYR A 163 -14.01 -4.65 -4.31
CA TYR A 163 -15.40 -4.18 -4.26
C TYR A 163 -15.89 -3.73 -5.64
N TYR A 164 -15.10 -2.98 -6.38
CA TYR A 164 -15.47 -2.60 -7.74
C TYR A 164 -15.51 -3.80 -8.70
N ALA A 165 -14.60 -4.77 -8.57
CA ALA A 165 -14.66 -6.01 -9.35
C ALA A 165 -15.98 -6.76 -9.10
N ARG A 166 -16.42 -6.88 -7.82
CA ARG A 166 -17.71 -7.43 -7.44
C ARG A 166 -18.87 -6.62 -8.06
N SER A 167 -18.81 -5.31 -8.01
CA SER A 167 -19.84 -4.42 -8.59
C SER A 167 -19.89 -4.51 -10.11
N MET A 168 -18.81 -4.94 -10.77
CA MET A 168 -18.73 -5.22 -12.21
C MET A 168 -19.23 -6.63 -12.57
N GLY A 169 -19.66 -7.44 -11.59
CA GLY A 169 -20.23 -8.77 -11.80
C GLY A 169 -19.31 -9.94 -11.50
N LEU A 170 -18.10 -9.72 -10.96
CA LEU A 170 -17.25 -10.83 -10.51
C LEU A 170 -17.94 -11.52 -9.32
N PRO A 171 -18.07 -12.88 -9.31
CA PRO A 171 -18.73 -13.61 -8.24
C PRO A 171 -17.90 -13.62 -6.95
N VAL A 172 -17.92 -12.50 -6.24
CA VAL A 172 -17.26 -12.33 -4.94
C VAL A 172 -18.29 -12.42 -3.83
N LYS A 173 -18.16 -13.45 -2.97
CA LYS A 173 -19.03 -13.63 -1.80
C LYS A 173 -18.66 -12.66 -0.70
N LYS A 174 -17.40 -12.69 -0.25
CA LYS A 174 -16.87 -11.80 0.80
C LYS A 174 -15.52 -11.21 0.42
N LEU A 175 -15.34 -9.97 0.81
CA LEU A 175 -14.05 -9.27 0.88
C LEU A 175 -13.63 -9.21 2.35
N ILE A 176 -12.60 -9.93 2.71
CA ILE A 176 -12.13 -10.06 4.10
C ILE A 176 -11.02 -9.03 4.32
N CYS A 177 -11.34 -7.96 5.06
CA CYS A 177 -10.39 -6.91 5.42
C CYS A 177 -9.49 -7.40 6.55
N ALA A 178 -8.23 -7.65 6.24
CA ALA A 178 -7.23 -8.07 7.21
C ALA A 178 -6.40 -6.88 7.67
N SER A 179 -6.43 -6.57 8.97
CA SER A 179 -5.65 -5.52 9.62
C SER A 179 -4.49 -6.12 10.42
N ASN A 180 -3.42 -5.34 10.61
CA ASN A 180 -2.43 -5.65 11.63
C ASN A 180 -2.88 -5.11 13.02
N ARG A 181 -1.97 -4.96 13.96
CA ARG A 181 -2.27 -4.43 15.30
C ARG A 181 -2.91 -3.03 15.28
N ASN A 182 -2.73 -2.26 14.20
CA ASN A 182 -3.44 -1.00 13.95
C ASN A 182 -4.82 -1.29 13.34
N ASN A 183 -5.69 -1.92 14.11
CA ASN A 183 -6.93 -2.57 13.68
C ASN A 183 -8.15 -1.65 13.55
N VAL A 184 -7.95 -0.38 13.26
CA VAL A 184 -9.03 0.62 13.13
C VAL A 184 -10.12 0.20 12.14
N LEU A 185 -9.75 -0.44 11.02
CA LEU A 185 -10.69 -0.93 10.03
C LEU A 185 -11.50 -2.13 10.55
N THR A 186 -10.86 -3.04 11.27
CA THR A 186 -11.56 -4.19 11.87
C THR A 186 -12.62 -3.72 12.86
N ASP A 187 -12.27 -2.83 13.77
CA ASP A 187 -13.22 -2.27 14.74
C ASP A 187 -14.34 -1.47 14.06
N PHE A 188 -14.00 -0.73 13.00
CA PHE A 188 -15.00 -0.01 12.20
C PHE A 188 -16.04 -0.95 11.56
N PHE A 189 -15.62 -2.02 10.89
CA PHE A 189 -16.54 -2.97 10.30
C PHE A 189 -17.42 -3.64 11.35
N LEU A 190 -16.83 -4.07 12.47
CA LEU A 190 -17.55 -4.79 13.51
C LEU A 190 -18.47 -3.89 14.34
N GLY A 191 -18.07 -2.62 14.58
CA GLY A 191 -18.80 -1.70 15.46
C GLY A 191 -19.53 -0.56 14.77
N GLY A 192 -19.33 -0.34 13.47
CA GLY A 192 -19.90 0.80 12.72
C GLY A 192 -19.35 2.16 13.12
N VAL A 193 -18.33 2.21 13.97
CA VAL A 193 -17.70 3.44 14.45
C VAL A 193 -16.23 3.48 14.01
N TYR A 194 -15.85 4.52 13.27
CA TYR A 194 -14.47 4.79 12.94
C TYR A 194 -13.87 5.72 13.99
N ASP A 195 -12.86 5.24 14.73
CA ASP A 195 -12.26 5.98 15.83
C ASP A 195 -10.73 5.94 15.76
N THR A 196 -10.11 7.11 15.60
CA THR A 196 -8.65 7.28 15.53
C THR A 196 -8.01 7.63 16.87
N ARG A 197 -8.78 7.74 17.95
CA ARG A 197 -8.30 8.02 19.33
C ARG A 197 -7.72 6.76 19.95
N ARG A 198 -6.63 6.27 19.36
CA ARG A 198 -5.97 5.03 19.76
C ARG A 198 -4.45 5.14 19.60
N GLN A 199 -3.74 4.27 20.27
CA GLN A 199 -2.30 4.18 20.11
C GLN A 199 -1.95 3.70 18.69
N PHE A 200 -0.93 4.32 18.10
CA PHE A 200 -0.28 3.85 16.88
C PHE A 200 0.84 2.87 17.22
N PHE A 201 0.90 1.76 16.51
CA PHE A 201 1.91 0.73 16.67
C PHE A 201 2.76 0.63 15.41
N LYS A 202 4.08 0.60 15.56
CA LYS A 202 4.99 0.22 14.49
C LYS A 202 5.09 -1.31 14.48
N THR A 203 4.74 -1.94 13.36
CA THR A 203 4.65 -3.40 13.24
C THR A 203 5.60 -3.96 12.20
N THR A 204 5.69 -5.30 12.11
CA THR A 204 6.45 -6.02 11.07
C THR A 204 5.78 -5.96 9.69
N SER A 205 4.54 -5.43 9.59
CA SER A 205 3.81 -5.21 8.34
C SER A 205 3.55 -3.72 8.09
N PRO A 206 4.59 -2.90 7.89
CA PRO A 206 4.52 -1.43 7.97
C PRO A 206 3.62 -0.78 6.93
N SER A 207 3.34 -1.41 5.79
CA SER A 207 2.41 -0.86 4.79
C SER A 207 0.95 -0.81 5.27
N MET A 208 0.65 -1.50 6.37
CA MET A 208 -0.65 -1.54 7.03
C MET A 208 -0.69 -0.66 8.30
N ASP A 209 0.42 -0.01 8.68
CA ASP A 209 0.50 0.86 9.84
C ASP A 209 -0.19 2.19 9.54
N ILE A 210 -1.50 2.23 9.78
CA ILE A 210 -2.33 3.42 9.55
C ILE A 210 -3.37 3.58 10.65
N LEU A 211 -3.77 4.82 10.91
CA LEU A 211 -4.96 5.15 11.68
C LEU A 211 -6.04 5.81 10.82
N ILE A 212 -5.67 6.40 9.68
CA ILE A 212 -6.59 6.98 8.71
C ILE A 212 -6.44 6.28 7.37
N SER A 213 -7.49 5.55 6.97
CA SER A 213 -7.53 4.78 5.73
C SER A 213 -8.07 5.63 4.59
N SER A 214 -7.19 6.06 3.68
CA SER A 214 -7.47 7.15 2.73
C SER A 214 -8.53 6.84 1.66
N ASN A 215 -8.73 5.57 1.27
CA ASN A 215 -9.73 5.21 0.26
C ASN A 215 -11.04 4.66 0.87
N LEU A 216 -11.13 4.52 2.19
CA LEU A 216 -12.36 4.10 2.84
C LEU A 216 -13.51 5.08 2.54
N GLU A 217 -13.21 6.38 2.43
CA GLU A 217 -14.17 7.43 2.05
C GLU A 217 -14.92 7.09 0.76
N ARG A 218 -14.27 6.44 -0.21
CA ARG A 218 -14.91 6.01 -1.47
C ARG A 218 -15.93 4.89 -1.26
N LEU A 219 -15.63 3.93 -0.37
CA LEU A 219 -16.59 2.90 0.01
C LEU A 219 -17.77 3.51 0.78
N LEU A 220 -17.47 4.44 1.69
CA LEU A 220 -18.51 5.15 2.44
C LEU A 220 -19.46 5.93 1.53
N PHE A 221 -18.95 6.50 0.43
CA PHE A 221 -19.76 7.19 -0.56
C PHE A 221 -20.78 6.23 -1.20
N GLU A 222 -20.36 5.02 -1.61
CA GLU A 222 -21.29 4.00 -2.12
C GLU A 222 -22.26 3.51 -1.03
N CYS A 223 -21.76 3.26 0.19
CA CYS A 223 -22.56 2.86 1.35
C CYS A 223 -23.60 3.90 1.78
N ALA A 224 -23.38 5.16 1.47
CA ALA A 224 -24.27 6.29 1.75
C ALA A 224 -25.15 6.67 0.56
N ASP A 225 -25.37 5.76 -0.39
CA ASP A 225 -26.17 6.01 -1.60
C ASP A 225 -25.69 7.27 -2.37
N ARG A 226 -24.36 7.53 -2.31
CA ARG A 226 -23.68 8.67 -2.94
C ARG A 226 -24.07 10.05 -2.37
N ASP A 227 -24.55 10.09 -1.12
CA ASP A 227 -24.79 11.34 -0.40
C ASP A 227 -23.50 12.04 0.01
N GLY A 228 -23.01 12.94 -0.86
CA GLY A 228 -21.79 13.71 -0.61
C GLY A 228 -21.86 14.60 0.63
N ALA A 229 -23.05 15.10 1.01
CA ALA A 229 -23.22 15.93 2.20
C ALA A 229 -23.03 15.10 3.49
N LEU A 230 -23.51 13.86 3.49
CA LEU A 230 -23.28 12.94 4.60
C LEU A 230 -21.80 12.58 4.73
N ILE A 231 -21.14 12.29 3.61
CA ILE A 231 -19.68 12.01 3.61
C ILE A 231 -18.91 13.21 4.14
N ALA A 232 -19.20 14.42 3.67
CA ALA A 232 -18.54 15.63 4.15
C ALA A 232 -18.69 15.81 5.67
N ARG A 233 -19.86 15.50 6.24
CA ARG A 233 -20.10 15.52 7.70
C ARG A 233 -19.22 14.49 8.43
N TRP A 234 -19.16 13.23 7.96
CA TRP A 234 -18.31 12.21 8.59
C TRP A 234 -16.83 12.59 8.53
N MET A 235 -16.36 13.10 7.39
CA MET A 235 -14.98 13.55 7.27
C MET A 235 -14.68 14.76 8.15
N GLN A 236 -15.65 15.65 8.34
CA GLN A 236 -15.52 16.75 9.30
C GLN A 236 -15.47 16.24 10.75
N GLN A 237 -16.36 15.31 11.13
CA GLN A 237 -16.34 14.67 12.45
C GLN A 237 -14.99 13.98 12.70
N LEU A 238 -14.46 13.26 11.70
CA LEU A 238 -13.14 12.65 11.82
C LEU A 238 -12.04 13.69 12.12
N ARG A 239 -12.08 14.86 11.45
CA ARG A 239 -11.11 15.93 11.68
C ARG A 239 -11.25 16.61 13.05
N THR A 240 -12.47 16.80 13.52
CA THR A 240 -12.74 17.60 14.75
C THR A 240 -12.85 16.75 16.01
N SER A 241 -13.44 15.56 15.89
CA SER A 241 -13.75 14.65 17.01
C SER A 241 -12.99 13.33 16.94
N GLN A 242 -12.15 13.17 15.91
CA GLN A 242 -11.35 11.97 15.64
C GLN A 242 -12.19 10.68 15.51
N SER A 243 -13.52 10.80 15.32
CA SER A 243 -14.41 9.65 15.14
C SER A 243 -15.69 10.04 14.41
N TYR A 244 -16.33 9.04 13.77
CA TYR A 244 -17.70 9.12 13.25
C TYR A 244 -18.37 7.74 13.32
N ALA A 245 -19.71 7.71 13.26
CA ALA A 245 -20.52 6.49 13.21
C ALA A 245 -21.38 6.47 11.95
N VAL A 246 -21.46 5.31 11.28
CA VAL A 246 -22.24 5.16 10.04
C VAL A 246 -23.69 4.77 10.30
N GLY A 247 -24.01 4.30 11.52
CA GLY A 247 -25.32 3.81 11.89
C GLY A 247 -25.57 2.35 11.49
N GLN A 248 -26.53 1.71 12.16
CA GLN A 248 -26.76 0.27 12.08
C GLN A 248 -27.04 -0.23 10.66
N GLN A 249 -27.96 0.42 9.94
CA GLN A 249 -28.34 0.01 8.58
C GLN A 249 -27.15 -0.05 7.62
N ARG A 250 -26.25 0.93 7.71
CA ARG A 250 -25.04 0.98 6.86
C ARG A 250 -23.98 -0.01 7.32
N GLN A 251 -23.89 -0.25 8.61
CA GLN A 251 -23.01 -1.31 9.14
C GLN A 251 -23.49 -2.69 8.65
N GLU A 252 -24.77 -2.98 8.66
CA GLU A 252 -25.33 -4.22 8.12
C GLU A 252 -25.04 -4.36 6.62
N TRP A 253 -25.16 -3.28 5.86
CA TRP A 253 -24.76 -3.27 4.45
C TRP A 253 -23.27 -3.57 4.27
N LEU A 254 -22.41 -2.92 5.05
CA LEU A 254 -20.95 -3.20 5.02
C LEU A 254 -20.69 -4.68 5.31
N LEU A 255 -21.30 -5.24 6.34
CA LEU A 255 -21.13 -6.65 6.72
C LEU A 255 -21.75 -7.63 5.73
N SER A 256 -22.71 -7.21 4.90
CA SER A 256 -23.22 -8.06 3.81
C SER A 256 -22.16 -8.36 2.73
N VAL A 257 -21.21 -7.45 2.53
CA VAL A 257 -20.13 -7.55 1.52
C VAL A 257 -18.78 -7.90 2.15
N PHE A 258 -18.49 -7.30 3.31
CA PHE A 258 -17.19 -7.39 3.96
C PHE A 258 -17.24 -8.29 5.20
N ALA A 259 -16.10 -8.88 5.51
CA ALA A 259 -15.74 -9.38 6.83
C ALA A 259 -14.44 -8.71 7.26
N ALA A 260 -14.11 -8.74 8.54
CA ALA A 260 -12.89 -8.11 9.02
C ALA A 260 -12.28 -8.89 10.20
N GLY A 261 -10.96 -8.82 10.31
CA GLY A 261 -10.20 -9.39 11.41
C GLY A 261 -8.82 -8.75 11.49
N TYR A 262 -8.06 -9.08 12.53
CA TYR A 262 -6.70 -8.59 12.68
C TYR A 262 -5.77 -9.66 13.24
N ALA A 263 -4.48 -9.47 13.00
CA ALA A 263 -3.40 -10.27 13.57
C ALA A 263 -2.27 -9.36 14.04
N ASP A 264 -1.70 -9.63 15.21
CA ASP A 264 -0.53 -8.91 15.70
C ASP A 264 0.79 -9.52 15.17
N ASP A 265 1.93 -8.95 15.57
CA ASP A 265 3.24 -9.41 15.11
C ASP A 265 3.56 -10.85 15.53
N ARG A 266 3.05 -11.29 16.69
CA ARG A 266 3.21 -12.66 17.16
C ARG A 266 2.38 -13.62 16.30
N ASP A 267 1.11 -13.31 16.08
CA ASP A 267 0.23 -14.06 15.20
C ASP A 267 0.85 -14.20 13.80
N CYS A 268 1.43 -13.09 13.31
CA CYS A 268 2.09 -13.03 12.01
C CYS A 268 3.29 -13.98 11.93
N ALA A 269 4.18 -13.95 12.94
CA ALA A 269 5.35 -14.82 12.99
C ALA A 269 4.95 -16.30 13.09
N GLU A 270 3.98 -16.64 13.96
CA GLU A 270 3.44 -17.99 14.09
C GLU A 270 2.83 -18.51 12.78
N GLU A 271 2.13 -17.64 12.04
CA GLU A 271 1.51 -18.01 10.77
C GLU A 271 2.55 -18.23 9.65
N ILE A 272 3.62 -17.39 9.58
CA ILE A 272 4.75 -17.61 8.66
C ILE A 272 5.39 -18.96 8.93
N ALA A 273 5.75 -19.25 10.18
CA ALA A 273 6.37 -20.52 10.57
C ALA A 273 5.47 -21.71 10.19
N ARG A 274 4.19 -21.66 10.58
CA ARG A 274 3.22 -22.73 10.32
C ARG A 274 3.09 -23.04 8.82
N VAL A 275 2.91 -22.01 7.99
CA VAL A 275 2.72 -22.22 6.55
C VAL A 275 4.00 -22.69 5.89
N PHE A 276 5.15 -22.21 6.35
CA PHE A 276 6.43 -22.69 5.86
C PHE A 276 6.66 -24.18 6.20
N GLU A 277 6.39 -24.58 7.44
CA GLU A 277 6.53 -25.98 7.89
C GLU A 277 5.57 -26.92 7.18
N GLN A 278 4.29 -26.52 7.00
CA GLN A 278 3.25 -27.39 6.47
C GLN A 278 3.20 -27.45 4.94
N HIS A 279 3.55 -26.35 4.28
CA HIS A 279 3.35 -26.17 2.84
C HIS A 279 4.60 -25.79 2.06
N HIS A 280 5.73 -25.60 2.75
CA HIS A 280 6.99 -25.10 2.15
C HIS A 280 6.80 -23.81 1.36
N TYR A 281 5.84 -22.98 1.79
CA TYR A 281 5.56 -21.68 1.17
C TYR A 281 6.04 -20.55 2.10
N LEU A 282 6.97 -19.73 1.58
CA LEU A 282 7.51 -18.58 2.28
C LEU A 282 6.68 -17.34 1.96
N MET A 283 5.97 -16.80 2.95
CA MET A 283 5.16 -15.60 2.78
C MET A 283 5.81 -14.38 3.46
N ASP A 284 5.47 -13.20 2.97
CA ASP A 284 5.82 -11.95 3.64
C ASP A 284 4.89 -11.66 4.84
N THR A 285 5.29 -10.70 5.66
CA THR A 285 4.59 -10.35 6.89
C THR A 285 3.15 -9.84 6.67
N HIS A 286 2.88 -9.14 5.56
CA HIS A 286 1.53 -8.65 5.22
C HIS A 286 0.63 -9.79 4.77
N THR A 287 1.13 -10.68 3.93
CA THR A 287 0.41 -11.88 3.49
C THR A 287 0.11 -12.79 4.69
N ALA A 288 1.01 -12.88 5.66
CA ALA A 288 0.81 -13.65 6.89
C ALA A 288 -0.34 -13.10 7.74
N VAL A 289 -0.49 -11.78 7.86
CA VAL A 289 -1.65 -11.16 8.49
C VAL A 289 -2.95 -11.63 7.81
N ALA A 290 -3.01 -11.59 6.48
CA ALA A 290 -4.19 -12.02 5.73
C ALA A 290 -4.47 -13.52 5.89
N SER A 291 -3.44 -14.37 5.86
CA SER A 291 -3.55 -15.81 6.08
C SER A 291 -4.11 -16.13 7.48
N ARG A 292 -3.59 -15.47 8.51
CA ARG A 292 -4.06 -15.63 9.89
C ARG A 292 -5.52 -15.20 10.05
N VAL A 293 -5.89 -14.05 9.48
CA VAL A 293 -7.27 -13.53 9.50
C VAL A 293 -8.23 -14.47 8.74
N LEU A 294 -7.81 -15.04 7.60
CA LEU A 294 -8.61 -16.05 6.90
C LEU A 294 -8.89 -17.26 7.79
N ARG A 295 -7.89 -17.74 8.50
CA ARG A 295 -8.05 -18.88 9.41
C ARG A 295 -9.05 -18.56 10.53
N GLN A 296 -8.92 -17.39 11.17
CA GLN A 296 -9.87 -16.92 12.18
C GLN A 296 -11.29 -16.79 11.61
N TYR A 297 -11.43 -16.25 10.39
CA TYR A 297 -12.72 -16.12 9.72
C TYR A 297 -13.38 -17.49 9.48
N ARG A 298 -12.63 -18.47 8.99
CA ARG A 298 -13.14 -19.83 8.76
C ARG A 298 -13.55 -20.53 10.06
N GLU A 299 -12.75 -20.38 11.12
CA GLU A 299 -13.03 -20.93 12.45
C GLU A 299 -14.32 -20.37 13.04
N THR A 300 -14.60 -19.08 12.82
CA THR A 300 -15.77 -18.39 13.40
C THR A 300 -17.03 -18.50 12.57
N SER A 301 -16.91 -18.47 11.24
CA SER A 301 -18.05 -18.44 10.32
C SER A 301 -18.44 -19.82 9.77
N GLY A 302 -17.52 -20.79 9.78
CA GLY A 302 -17.68 -22.07 9.09
C GLY A 302 -17.67 -21.95 7.55
N ASP A 303 -17.36 -20.78 6.99
CA ASP A 303 -17.36 -20.53 5.54
C ASP A 303 -16.12 -21.14 4.87
N LEU A 304 -16.33 -22.19 4.08
CA LEU A 304 -15.30 -22.91 3.33
C LEU A 304 -15.25 -22.52 1.84
N THR A 305 -15.94 -21.46 1.44
CA THR A 305 -15.88 -20.93 0.07
C THR A 305 -14.43 -20.77 -0.39
N PRO A 306 -14.06 -21.20 -1.61
CA PRO A 306 -12.73 -20.97 -2.16
C PRO A 306 -12.27 -19.54 -1.95
N THR A 307 -11.08 -19.37 -1.42
CA THR A 307 -10.60 -18.06 -0.99
C THR A 307 -9.22 -17.77 -1.55
N VAL A 308 -9.07 -16.62 -2.17
CA VAL A 308 -7.77 -16.07 -2.60
C VAL A 308 -7.18 -15.22 -1.49
N ILE A 309 -5.96 -15.53 -1.07
CA ILE A 309 -5.13 -14.64 -0.22
C ILE A 309 -4.36 -13.71 -1.15
N VAL A 310 -4.63 -12.41 -1.05
CA VAL A 310 -3.94 -11.42 -1.89
C VAL A 310 -2.54 -11.17 -1.33
N SER A 311 -1.52 -11.75 -1.97
CA SER A 311 -0.12 -11.55 -1.62
C SER A 311 0.38 -10.20 -2.16
N THR A 312 0.82 -9.32 -1.29
CA THR A 312 1.10 -7.91 -1.62
C THR A 312 2.57 -7.54 -1.61
N ALA A 313 3.44 -8.38 -1.05
CA ALA A 313 4.87 -8.11 -0.95
C ALA A 313 5.72 -9.37 -1.12
N SER A 314 7.03 -9.18 -1.19
CA SER A 314 8.01 -10.28 -1.20
C SER A 314 8.57 -10.50 0.21
N PRO A 315 8.74 -11.74 0.68
CA PRO A 315 9.38 -12.05 1.95
C PRO A 315 10.78 -11.44 2.08
N TYR A 316 11.49 -11.30 0.97
CA TYR A 316 12.85 -10.74 0.95
C TYR A 316 12.93 -9.22 1.19
N LYS A 317 11.82 -8.51 1.20
CA LYS A 317 11.77 -7.11 1.65
C LYS A 317 11.76 -6.98 3.17
N PHE A 318 11.34 -8.04 3.84
CA PHE A 318 11.21 -8.16 5.31
C PHE A 318 12.01 -9.37 5.80
N ALA A 319 13.19 -9.60 5.21
CA ALA A 319 13.96 -10.82 5.37
C ALA A 319 14.30 -11.14 6.83
N ALA A 320 14.61 -10.14 7.64
CA ALA A 320 14.95 -10.32 9.04
C ALA A 320 13.73 -10.83 9.86
N ASP A 321 12.54 -10.24 9.64
CA ASP A 321 11.33 -10.66 10.34
C ASP A 321 10.88 -12.05 9.91
N VAL A 322 10.94 -12.34 8.60
CA VAL A 322 10.58 -13.64 8.04
C VAL A 322 11.56 -14.71 8.48
N LEU A 323 12.87 -14.45 8.47
CA LEU A 323 13.89 -15.36 8.99
C LEU A 323 13.73 -15.62 10.49
N THR A 324 13.41 -14.57 11.25
CA THR A 324 13.09 -14.71 12.67
C THR A 324 11.91 -15.64 12.91
N ALA A 325 10.87 -15.53 12.09
CA ALA A 325 9.68 -16.39 12.18
C ALA A 325 9.99 -17.86 11.85
N VAL A 326 10.78 -18.10 10.80
CA VAL A 326 11.10 -19.46 10.31
C VAL A 326 12.17 -20.15 11.15
N ALA A 327 13.18 -19.41 11.64
CA ALA A 327 14.38 -20.00 12.25
C ALA A 327 14.72 -19.48 13.65
N GLY A 328 13.87 -18.59 14.20
CA GLY A 328 14.07 -18.01 15.52
C GLY A 328 15.03 -16.80 15.54
N LYS A 329 14.99 -16.06 16.66
CA LYS A 329 15.75 -14.79 16.82
C LYS A 329 17.27 -14.94 16.68
N ASN A 330 17.81 -16.10 17.03
CA ASN A 330 19.24 -16.33 16.93
C ASN A 330 19.73 -16.40 15.48
N ALA A 331 18.86 -16.75 14.54
CA ALA A 331 19.22 -16.88 13.13
C ALA A 331 19.51 -15.53 12.45
N VAL A 332 19.06 -14.42 13.01
CA VAL A 332 19.30 -13.06 12.46
C VAL A 332 20.41 -12.31 13.19
N ALA A 333 20.97 -12.89 14.26
CA ALA A 333 21.97 -12.20 15.08
C ALA A 333 23.25 -11.88 14.28
N GLY A 334 23.58 -10.59 14.16
CA GLY A 334 24.77 -10.12 13.44
C GLY A 334 24.63 -10.12 11.92
N LEU A 335 23.47 -10.46 11.37
CA LEU A 335 23.20 -10.43 9.94
C LEU A 335 22.64 -9.07 9.51
N ASP A 336 23.08 -8.56 8.37
CA ASP A 336 22.41 -7.47 7.67
C ASP A 336 21.20 -8.00 6.85
N ALA A 337 20.43 -7.09 6.25
CA ALA A 337 19.24 -7.44 5.50
C ALA A 337 19.51 -8.38 4.31
N PHE A 338 20.67 -8.26 3.68
CA PHE A 338 21.07 -9.12 2.57
C PHE A 338 21.51 -10.49 3.03
N ALA A 339 22.28 -10.57 4.12
CA ALA A 339 22.65 -11.82 4.72
C ALA A 339 21.42 -12.61 5.24
N CYS A 340 20.43 -11.90 5.80
CA CYS A 340 19.13 -12.50 6.13
C CYS A 340 18.43 -13.07 4.88
N SER A 341 18.51 -12.37 3.74
CA SER A 341 17.92 -12.86 2.47
C SER A 341 18.64 -14.11 1.96
N ASP A 342 19.97 -14.17 2.05
CA ASP A 342 20.76 -15.33 1.63
C ASP A 342 20.45 -16.54 2.53
N GLU A 343 20.33 -16.34 3.83
CA GLU A 343 19.99 -17.39 4.78
C GLU A 343 18.57 -17.91 4.56
N LEU A 344 17.60 -17.03 4.22
CA LEU A 344 16.26 -17.44 3.81
C LEU A 344 16.26 -18.25 2.52
N GLU A 345 17.05 -17.84 1.51
CA GLU A 345 17.21 -18.61 0.27
C GLU A 345 17.78 -20.01 0.57
N ALA A 346 18.83 -20.09 1.39
CA ALA A 346 19.45 -21.34 1.74
C ALA A 346 18.50 -22.30 2.48
N ARG A 347 17.66 -21.79 3.38
CA ARG A 347 16.70 -22.61 4.16
C ARG A 347 15.45 -22.99 3.40
N SER A 348 14.93 -22.07 2.59
CA SER A 348 13.66 -22.27 1.90
C SER A 348 13.79 -22.92 0.53
N GLY A 349 14.97 -22.85 -0.08
CA GLY A 349 15.17 -23.20 -1.49
C GLY A 349 14.51 -22.22 -2.47
N MET A 350 13.86 -21.17 -1.97
CA MET A 350 13.23 -20.14 -2.80
C MET A 350 14.26 -19.08 -3.18
N PRO A 351 14.46 -18.78 -4.48
CA PRO A 351 15.51 -17.85 -4.89
C PRO A 351 15.16 -16.41 -4.49
N VAL A 352 16.15 -15.67 -3.98
CA VAL A 352 16.03 -14.22 -3.82
C VAL A 352 15.81 -13.59 -5.20
N PRO A 353 14.80 -12.73 -5.39
CA PRO A 353 14.57 -12.05 -6.67
C PRO A 353 15.82 -11.32 -7.14
N GLN A 354 16.14 -11.46 -8.43
CA GLN A 354 17.38 -10.90 -8.99
C GLN A 354 17.47 -9.38 -8.80
N GLN A 355 16.32 -8.69 -8.82
CA GLN A 355 16.23 -7.25 -8.56
C GLN A 355 16.65 -6.87 -7.13
N VAL A 356 16.44 -7.76 -6.15
CA VAL A 356 16.90 -7.57 -4.77
C VAL A 356 18.39 -7.87 -4.67
N LYS A 357 18.86 -8.98 -5.28
CA LYS A 357 20.30 -9.32 -5.33
C LYS A 357 21.14 -8.21 -5.96
N ALA A 358 20.64 -7.62 -7.04
CA ALA A 358 21.34 -6.56 -7.77
C ALA A 358 21.57 -5.28 -6.93
N LEU A 359 20.73 -5.01 -5.93
CA LEU A 359 20.86 -3.80 -5.10
C LEU A 359 22.23 -3.68 -4.40
N ARG A 360 22.87 -4.81 -4.12
CA ARG A 360 24.22 -4.85 -3.48
C ARG A 360 25.31 -4.14 -4.28
N SER A 361 25.16 -4.13 -5.60
CA SER A 361 26.19 -3.61 -6.53
C SER A 361 25.76 -2.35 -7.26
N LEU A 362 24.50 -1.92 -7.12
CA LEU A 362 24.03 -0.71 -7.77
C LEU A 362 24.57 0.55 -7.09
N PRO A 363 25.02 1.56 -7.86
CA PRO A 363 25.47 2.82 -7.29
C PRO A 363 24.31 3.60 -6.67
N ILE A 364 24.55 4.21 -5.52
CA ILE A 364 23.63 5.19 -4.94
C ILE A 364 23.63 6.42 -5.84
N ARG A 365 22.47 6.79 -6.36
CA ARG A 365 22.27 7.92 -7.28
C ARG A 365 21.64 9.13 -6.61
N HIS A 366 20.86 8.91 -5.54
CA HIS A 366 20.12 9.94 -4.85
C HIS A 366 20.63 10.06 -3.40
N THR A 367 21.22 11.20 -3.10
CA THR A 367 21.78 11.52 -1.78
C THR A 367 21.17 12.78 -1.17
N ALA A 368 20.17 13.38 -1.83
CA ALA A 368 19.51 14.58 -1.35
C ALA A 368 18.76 14.31 -0.04
N HIS A 369 18.84 15.27 0.88
CA HIS A 369 18.11 15.24 2.14
C HIS A 369 17.58 16.64 2.48
N CYS A 370 16.52 16.72 3.28
CA CYS A 370 15.98 17.96 3.75
C CYS A 370 15.36 17.83 5.15
N GLU A 371 15.23 18.96 5.81
CA GLU A 371 14.41 19.13 7.00
C GLU A 371 12.93 19.32 6.63
N LYS A 372 12.01 19.14 7.59
CA LYS A 372 10.56 19.30 7.38
C LYS A 372 10.18 20.62 6.71
N GLY A 373 10.80 21.73 7.13
CA GLY A 373 10.57 23.06 6.55
C GLY A 373 11.21 23.27 5.18
N GLY A 374 12.11 22.40 4.75
CA GLY A 374 12.85 22.52 3.49
C GLY A 374 12.25 21.79 2.31
N MET A 375 11.13 21.07 2.48
CA MET A 375 10.57 20.20 1.44
C MET A 375 10.20 20.96 0.16
N ALA A 376 9.61 22.15 0.27
CA ALA A 376 9.26 22.98 -0.88
C ALA A 376 10.50 23.32 -1.73
N GLN A 377 11.55 23.83 -1.07
CA GLN A 377 12.79 24.20 -1.76
C GLN A 377 13.45 22.95 -2.39
N ALA A 378 13.49 21.83 -1.69
CA ALA A 378 14.07 20.61 -2.21
C ALA A 378 13.39 20.10 -3.49
N VAL A 379 12.06 20.28 -3.62
CA VAL A 379 11.33 19.98 -4.87
C VAL A 379 11.70 20.97 -5.96
N LEU A 380 11.76 22.27 -5.64
CA LEU A 380 12.10 23.31 -6.63
C LEU A 380 13.52 23.16 -7.15
N ASP A 381 14.46 22.77 -6.30
CA ASP A 381 15.85 22.45 -6.67
C ASP A 381 15.92 21.23 -7.59
N ALA A 382 15.12 20.20 -7.30
CA ALA A 382 15.01 19.01 -8.16
C ALA A 382 14.46 19.35 -9.57
N PHE A 383 13.66 20.40 -9.70
CA PHE A 383 13.15 20.87 -11.01
C PHE A 383 14.15 21.75 -11.79
N GLY A 384 15.11 22.33 -11.10
CA GLY A 384 16.11 23.25 -11.69
C GLY A 384 17.49 22.62 -11.96
N GLY A 385 17.70 21.38 -11.52
CA GLY A 385 18.99 20.72 -11.61
C GLY A 385 19.23 20.07 -12.97
N LYS A 386 19.72 20.84 -13.93
CA LYS A 386 20.82 20.55 -14.90
C LYS A 386 21.30 21.82 -15.55
#